data_9f50a82e56c253dcd5f4af4f017d9f9b
#
_entry.id   9f50a82e56c253dcd5f4af4f017d9f9b
#
_cell.length_a   1.000
_cell.length_b   1.000
_cell.length_c   1.000
_cell.angle_alpha   90.00
_cell.angle_beta   90.00
_cell.angle_gamma   90.00
#
_symmetry.space_group_name_H-M   'P 1'
#
loop_
_entity.id
_entity.type
_entity.pdbx_description
1 polymer ?
#
loop_
_entity_poly.entity_id
_entity_poly.type
_entity_poly.pdbx_seq_one_letter_code
_entity_poly.pdbx_strand_id
1 'polypeptide(L)'
;HPWVFEGEVIRVEPSPENGERAQNGCIVDVFEENGTYQGTGLLSEMSKIRVRIVTRNANDRLNEAFWSRKISWAWEHRKTTMGNRALPGTEPDTNCCRVIFSEADGFPGLIVDRYENVLVAQVGTVGMERLRDAIYPLLLEVFSADGQVIDGIYERNDSPSRLKEGLPQYKGWWTGSSSDENSLIAESTPT
;
A
#
# COMPACT_ATOMS: atom_id res chain seq x y z
N HIS A 1 4.43 -5.59 17.75
CA HIS A 1 4.66 -6.23 16.47
C HIS A 1 3.41 -6.07 15.59
N PRO A 2 3.52 -5.64 14.32
CA PRO A 2 2.34 -5.39 13.48
C PRO A 2 1.83 -6.64 12.75
N TRP A 3 2.38 -7.82 13.01
CA TRP A 3 2.02 -9.07 12.34
C TRP A 3 1.33 -10.04 13.31
N VAL A 4 0.28 -10.68 12.85
CA VAL A 4 -0.37 -11.81 13.49
C VAL A 4 -0.09 -13.04 12.63
N PHE A 5 0.56 -14.04 13.20
CA PHE A 5 0.93 -15.24 12.48
C PHE A 5 -0.21 -16.27 12.47
N GLU A 6 -0.16 -17.19 11.52
CA GLU A 6 -1.17 -18.24 11.34
C GLU A 6 -1.42 -19.03 12.63
N GLY A 7 -0.37 -19.37 13.37
CA GLY A 7 -0.48 -20.12 14.63
C GLY A 7 -1.06 -19.32 15.81
N GLU A 8 -1.23 -18.01 15.68
CA GLU A 8 -1.83 -17.12 16.69
C GLU A 8 -3.32 -16.90 16.45
N VAL A 9 -3.84 -17.31 15.26
CA VAL A 9 -5.26 -17.16 14.91
C VAL A 9 -6.04 -18.39 15.35
N ILE A 10 -6.92 -18.21 16.33
CA ILE A 10 -7.80 -19.28 16.84
C ILE A 10 -8.98 -19.49 15.89
N ARG A 11 -9.61 -18.39 15.42
CA ARG A 11 -10.77 -18.40 14.53
C ARG A 11 -10.85 -17.11 13.72
N VAL A 12 -11.57 -17.19 12.61
CA VAL A 12 -11.97 -16.03 11.80
C VAL A 12 -13.49 -16.01 11.80
N GLU A 13 -14.07 -14.96 12.34
CA GLU A 13 -15.51 -14.79 12.42
C GLU A 13 -16.04 -13.95 11.24
N PRO A 14 -17.28 -14.20 10.79
CA PRO A 14 -17.94 -13.34 9.83
C PRO A 14 -18.11 -11.92 10.36
N SER A 15 -18.24 -10.95 9.43
CA SER A 15 -18.55 -9.57 9.80
C SER A 15 -19.85 -9.49 10.59
N PRO A 16 -19.86 -8.83 11.76
CA PRO A 16 -21.09 -8.68 12.55
C PRO A 16 -22.13 -7.78 11.85
N GLU A 17 -21.72 -6.96 10.88
CA GLU A 17 -22.61 -6.02 10.19
C GLU A 17 -23.45 -6.69 9.10
N ASN A 18 -22.87 -7.64 8.35
CA ASN A 18 -23.53 -8.26 7.20
C ASN A 18 -23.48 -9.81 7.19
N GLY A 19 -22.83 -10.43 8.17
CA GLY A 19 -22.66 -11.87 8.24
C GLY A 19 -21.77 -12.49 7.18
N GLU A 20 -21.06 -11.67 6.40
CA GLU A 20 -20.17 -12.15 5.33
C GLU A 20 -18.88 -12.71 5.90
N ARG A 21 -18.46 -13.84 5.36
CA ARG A 21 -17.16 -14.42 5.68
C ARG A 21 -16.03 -13.52 5.18
N ALA A 22 -15.02 -13.34 6.03
CA ALA A 22 -13.81 -12.63 5.63
C ALA A 22 -13.18 -13.27 4.38
N GLN A 23 -12.90 -12.44 3.38
CA GLN A 23 -12.26 -12.84 2.14
C GLN A 23 -10.78 -12.54 2.20
N ASN A 24 -9.98 -13.33 1.46
CA ASN A 24 -8.54 -13.08 1.34
C ASN A 24 -8.28 -11.63 0.86
N GLY A 25 -7.47 -10.88 1.61
CA GLY A 25 -7.14 -9.48 1.33
C GLY A 25 -8.12 -8.45 1.92
N CYS A 26 -9.18 -8.86 2.61
CA CYS A 26 -10.10 -7.91 3.24
C CYS A 26 -9.51 -7.25 4.50
N ILE A 27 -10.14 -6.15 4.91
CA ILE A 27 -9.89 -5.50 6.19
C ILE A 27 -10.56 -6.33 7.29
N VAL A 28 -9.82 -6.59 8.38
CA VAL A 28 -10.32 -7.34 9.54
C VAL A 28 -9.90 -6.65 10.83
N ASP A 29 -10.76 -6.74 11.84
CA ASP A 29 -10.42 -6.39 13.21
C ASP A 29 -9.85 -7.59 13.95
N VAL A 30 -8.83 -7.37 14.76
CA VAL A 30 -8.15 -8.38 15.55
C VAL A 30 -8.44 -8.17 17.03
N PHE A 31 -8.87 -9.23 17.68
CA PHE A 31 -9.15 -9.24 19.11
C PHE A 31 -8.40 -10.40 19.78
N GLU A 32 -8.03 -10.21 21.04
CA GLU A 32 -7.65 -11.32 21.92
C GLU A 32 -8.87 -12.17 22.31
N GLU A 33 -8.64 -13.36 22.84
CA GLU A 33 -9.70 -14.27 23.28
C GLU A 33 -10.60 -13.63 24.36
N ASN A 34 -10.06 -12.74 25.17
CA ASN A 34 -10.79 -11.99 26.18
C ASN A 34 -11.61 -10.81 25.63
N GLY A 35 -11.61 -10.60 24.31
CA GLY A 35 -12.32 -9.51 23.64
C GLY A 35 -11.56 -8.19 23.55
N THR A 36 -10.30 -8.14 24.00
CA THR A 36 -9.47 -6.93 23.88
C THR A 36 -9.08 -6.66 22.43
N TYR A 37 -9.42 -5.49 21.92
CA TYR A 37 -9.05 -5.05 20.57
C TYR A 37 -7.53 -4.87 20.43
N GLN A 38 -6.95 -5.47 19.39
CA GLN A 38 -5.51 -5.42 19.09
C GLN A 38 -5.17 -4.55 17.89
N GLY A 39 -6.13 -4.32 17.01
CA GLY A 39 -5.94 -3.49 15.82
C GLY A 39 -6.80 -3.91 14.64
N THR A 40 -6.82 -3.06 13.62
CA THR A 40 -7.39 -3.33 12.30
C THR A 40 -6.29 -3.56 11.30
N GLY A 41 -6.41 -4.56 10.44
CA GLY A 41 -5.37 -4.94 9.50
C GLY A 41 -5.91 -5.63 8.25
N LEU A 42 -4.97 -6.15 7.45
CA LEU A 42 -5.24 -6.80 6.17
C LEU A 42 -5.01 -8.30 6.30
N LEU A 43 -6.03 -9.10 5.97
CA LEU A 43 -5.99 -10.56 6.01
C LEU A 43 -5.23 -11.12 4.81
N SER A 44 -4.39 -12.14 5.05
CA SER A 44 -3.80 -12.98 4.00
C SER A 44 -3.98 -14.46 4.35
N GLU A 45 -4.75 -15.18 3.54
CA GLU A 45 -5.00 -16.62 3.75
C GLU A 45 -3.85 -17.49 3.25
N MET A 46 -3.03 -17.00 2.33
CA MET A 46 -1.91 -17.74 1.73
C MET A 46 -0.59 -17.54 2.48
N SER A 47 -0.50 -16.51 3.32
CA SER A 47 0.72 -16.15 4.04
C SER A 47 0.76 -16.72 5.45
N LYS A 48 1.96 -17.07 5.93
CA LYS A 48 2.18 -17.36 7.36
C LYS A 48 1.92 -16.13 8.26
N ILE A 49 2.05 -14.92 7.71
CA ILE A 49 1.60 -13.69 8.37
C ILE A 49 0.15 -13.51 8.00
N ARG A 50 -0.74 -13.99 8.87
CA ARG A 50 -2.18 -14.06 8.62
C ARG A 50 -2.85 -12.69 8.59
N VAL A 51 -2.46 -11.77 9.48
CA VAL A 51 -2.94 -10.40 9.47
C VAL A 51 -1.76 -9.43 9.64
N ARG A 52 -1.76 -8.38 8.83
CA ARG A 52 -0.84 -7.25 8.98
C ARG A 52 -1.62 -6.06 9.51
N ILE A 53 -1.34 -5.69 10.76
CA ILE A 53 -2.00 -4.57 11.45
C ILE A 53 -1.59 -3.26 10.78
N VAL A 54 -2.58 -2.46 10.41
CA VAL A 54 -2.44 -1.13 9.81
C VAL A 54 -2.60 -0.03 10.85
N THR A 55 -3.55 -0.21 11.78
CA THR A 55 -3.79 0.70 12.89
C THR A 55 -4.18 -0.03 14.15
N ARG A 56 -3.83 0.55 15.30
CA ARG A 56 -4.27 0.10 16.63
C ARG A 56 -5.30 1.03 17.26
N ASN A 57 -5.67 2.08 16.56
CA ASN A 57 -6.73 2.99 16.99
C ASN A 57 -8.08 2.48 16.49
N ALA A 58 -8.94 2.05 17.41
CA ALA A 58 -10.26 1.54 17.11
C ALA A 58 -11.21 2.57 16.45
N ASN A 59 -10.86 3.86 16.51
CA ASN A 59 -11.63 4.93 15.86
C ASN A 59 -11.21 5.18 14.41
N ASP A 60 -10.08 4.64 13.96
CA ASP A 60 -9.68 4.77 12.57
C ASP A 60 -10.59 3.95 11.65
N ARG A 61 -10.90 4.53 10.51
CA ARG A 61 -11.55 3.84 9.39
C ARG A 61 -10.59 3.88 8.22
N LEU A 62 -10.30 2.71 7.62
CA LEU A 62 -9.34 2.57 6.52
C LEU A 62 -9.98 3.05 5.20
N ASN A 63 -10.49 4.27 5.20
CA ASN A 63 -11.09 4.96 4.05
C ASN A 63 -10.06 5.88 3.35
N GLU A 64 -10.49 6.58 2.32
CA GLU A 64 -9.65 7.51 1.54
C GLU A 64 -8.98 8.57 2.43
N ALA A 65 -9.71 9.18 3.35
CA ALA A 65 -9.16 10.19 4.26
C ALA A 65 -8.05 9.64 5.17
N PHE A 66 -8.18 8.39 5.61
CA PHE A 66 -7.15 7.70 6.37
C PHE A 66 -5.88 7.49 5.53
N TRP A 67 -6.03 6.96 4.31
CA TRP A 67 -4.90 6.68 3.44
C TRP A 67 -4.22 7.95 2.95
N SER A 68 -4.99 8.98 2.55
CA SER A 68 -4.45 10.29 2.16
C SER A 68 -3.60 10.92 3.28
N ARG A 69 -4.10 10.90 4.51
CA ARG A 69 -3.34 11.37 5.68
C ARG A 69 -2.04 10.59 5.89
N LYS A 70 -2.07 9.25 5.75
CA LYS A 70 -0.87 8.43 5.89
C LYS A 70 0.14 8.68 4.78
N ILE A 71 -0.30 8.87 3.55
CA ILE A 71 0.56 9.23 2.41
C ILE A 71 1.22 10.57 2.69
N SER A 72 0.42 11.57 3.11
CA SER A 72 0.94 12.90 3.46
C SER A 72 2.01 12.83 4.55
N TRP A 73 1.79 12.03 5.61
CA TRP A 73 2.79 11.85 6.67
C TRP A 73 4.07 11.18 6.17
N ALA A 74 3.95 10.15 5.35
CA ALA A 74 5.12 9.50 4.75
C ALA A 74 5.91 10.49 3.88
N TRP A 75 5.24 11.28 3.05
CA TRP A 75 5.86 12.29 2.20
C TRP A 75 6.52 13.41 3.02
N GLU A 76 5.83 13.99 4.00
CA GLU A 76 6.40 15.00 4.90
C GLU A 76 7.61 14.48 5.67
N HIS A 77 7.57 13.23 6.11
CA HIS A 77 8.71 12.60 6.76
C HIS A 77 9.94 12.53 5.83
N ARG A 78 9.75 12.24 4.54
CA ARG A 78 10.85 12.22 3.56
C ARG A 78 11.40 13.62 3.35
N LYS A 79 10.57 14.62 3.14
CA LYS A 79 10.99 16.02 2.99
C LYS A 79 11.79 16.48 4.22
N THR A 80 11.31 16.21 5.42
CA THR A 80 12.02 16.56 6.67
C THR A 80 13.36 15.83 6.78
N THR A 81 13.38 14.52 6.50
CA THR A 81 14.61 13.72 6.61
C THR A 81 15.66 14.14 5.57
N MET A 82 15.24 14.43 4.35
CA MET A 82 16.12 14.91 3.28
C MET A 82 16.57 16.34 3.55
N GLY A 83 15.69 17.21 4.04
CA GLY A 83 16.00 18.58 4.46
C GLY A 83 17.09 18.64 5.52
N ASN A 84 17.03 17.75 6.52
CA ASN A 84 18.07 17.65 7.56
C ASN A 84 19.44 17.20 7.04
N ARG A 85 19.51 16.66 5.82
CA ARG A 85 20.75 16.23 5.14
C ARG A 85 21.18 17.19 4.05
N ALA A 86 20.34 18.16 3.69
CA ALA A 86 20.67 19.16 2.68
C ALA A 86 21.79 20.09 3.18
N LEU A 87 22.59 20.60 2.24
CA LEU A 87 23.58 21.62 2.58
C LEU A 87 22.89 22.93 2.99
N PRO A 88 23.48 23.69 3.93
CA PRO A 88 22.90 24.97 4.33
C PRO A 88 22.60 25.88 3.12
N GLY A 89 21.35 26.35 3.04
CA GLY A 89 20.91 27.22 1.93
C GLY A 89 20.51 26.52 0.64
N THR A 90 20.41 25.17 0.65
CA THR A 90 19.89 24.41 -0.49
C THR A 90 18.54 23.78 -0.11
N GLU A 91 17.65 23.65 -1.12
CA GLU A 91 16.40 22.90 -0.95
C GLU A 91 16.69 21.40 -0.88
N PRO A 92 15.84 20.64 -0.14
CA PRO A 92 15.93 19.17 -0.11
C PRO A 92 15.75 18.57 -1.50
N ASP A 93 16.68 17.72 -1.92
CA ASP A 93 16.49 16.93 -3.14
C ASP A 93 15.67 15.68 -2.82
N THR A 94 14.38 15.75 -3.15
CA THR A 94 13.43 14.66 -3.00
C THR A 94 13.06 13.99 -4.32
N ASN A 95 13.75 14.32 -5.41
CA ASN A 95 13.46 13.81 -6.76
C ASN A 95 13.74 12.30 -6.89
N CYS A 96 14.67 11.77 -6.10
CA CYS A 96 14.98 10.36 -6.06
C CYS A 96 14.98 9.87 -4.61
N CYS A 97 13.86 9.31 -4.16
CA CYS A 97 13.73 8.81 -2.78
C CYS A 97 12.68 7.72 -2.65
N ARG A 98 12.80 6.93 -1.58
CA ARG A 98 11.71 6.04 -1.16
C ARG A 98 10.63 6.85 -0.48
N VAL A 99 9.44 6.91 -1.06
CA VAL A 99 8.27 7.64 -0.53
C VAL A 99 7.57 6.83 0.54
N ILE A 100 7.25 5.56 0.23
CA ILE A 100 6.60 4.62 1.15
C ILE A 100 7.48 3.38 1.33
N PHE A 101 7.68 2.97 2.58
CA PHE A 101 8.43 1.79 2.94
C PHE A 101 7.61 0.82 3.78
N SER A 102 6.62 0.20 3.16
CA SER A 102 5.85 -0.91 3.72
C SER A 102 5.34 -0.66 5.14
N GLU A 103 5.53 -1.61 6.06
CA GLU A 103 5.10 -1.53 7.46
C GLU A 103 5.70 -0.34 8.20
N ALA A 104 6.86 0.15 7.82
CA ALA A 104 7.51 1.30 8.47
C ALA A 104 6.67 2.57 8.33
N ASP A 105 5.96 2.72 7.22
CA ASP A 105 5.06 3.85 6.98
C ASP A 105 3.58 3.45 7.15
N GLY A 106 3.31 2.19 7.56
CA GLY A 106 1.97 1.66 7.82
C GLY A 106 1.19 1.31 6.55
N PHE A 107 1.89 0.90 5.50
CA PHE A 107 1.34 0.36 4.25
C PHE A 107 1.86 -1.07 4.03
N PRO A 108 1.37 -2.07 4.76
CA PRO A 108 1.96 -3.41 4.77
C PRO A 108 2.06 -4.04 3.38
N GLY A 109 3.28 -4.19 2.88
CA GLY A 109 3.54 -4.76 1.57
C GLY A 109 3.52 -3.79 0.40
N LEU A 110 3.37 -2.46 0.62
CA LEU A 110 3.51 -1.45 -0.43
C LEU A 110 4.84 -0.72 -0.29
N ILE A 111 5.61 -0.69 -1.35
CA ILE A 111 6.80 0.15 -1.49
C ILE A 111 6.54 1.11 -2.66
N VAL A 112 6.84 2.39 -2.46
CA VAL A 112 6.80 3.39 -3.52
C VAL A 112 8.11 4.15 -3.52
N ASP A 113 8.83 4.09 -4.62
CA ASP A 113 10.03 4.85 -4.88
C ASP A 113 9.74 5.94 -5.91
N ARG A 114 10.25 7.15 -5.70
CA ARG A 114 10.18 8.25 -6.65
C ARG A 114 11.47 8.31 -7.47
N TYR A 115 11.32 8.47 -8.77
CA TYR A 115 12.39 8.78 -9.72
C TYR A 115 11.93 9.95 -10.57
N GLU A 116 12.33 11.16 -10.20
CA GLU A 116 11.92 12.41 -10.84
C GLU A 116 10.37 12.54 -10.88
N ASN A 117 9.79 12.46 -12.06
CA ASN A 117 8.34 12.55 -12.27
C ASN A 117 7.64 11.19 -12.32
N VAL A 118 8.32 10.09 -11.99
CA VAL A 118 7.74 8.75 -12.01
C VAL A 118 7.75 8.15 -10.61
N LEU A 119 6.61 7.58 -10.20
CA LEU A 119 6.53 6.71 -9.03
C LEU A 119 6.65 5.25 -9.47
N VAL A 120 7.53 4.49 -8.81
CA VAL A 120 7.67 3.05 -9.01
C VAL A 120 7.09 2.33 -7.80
N ALA A 121 5.98 1.63 -8.01
CA ALA A 121 5.26 0.93 -6.95
C ALA A 121 5.54 -0.57 -6.99
N GLN A 122 5.70 -1.17 -5.81
CA GLN A 122 5.78 -2.61 -5.62
C GLN A 122 4.74 -3.03 -4.60
N VAL A 123 3.82 -3.89 -4.99
CA VAL A 123 2.77 -4.43 -4.12
C VAL A 123 3.08 -5.89 -3.83
N GLY A 124 3.34 -6.24 -2.59
CA GLY A 124 3.79 -7.56 -2.16
C GLY A 124 2.75 -8.37 -1.38
N THR A 125 1.57 -7.82 -1.07
CA THR A 125 0.54 -8.47 -0.26
C THR A 125 -0.83 -8.37 -0.90
N VAL A 126 -1.67 -9.38 -0.70
CA VAL A 126 -3.02 -9.43 -1.28
C VAL A 126 -3.92 -8.30 -0.79
N GLY A 127 -3.81 -7.92 0.49
CA GLY A 127 -4.61 -6.81 1.02
C GLY A 127 -4.26 -5.48 0.37
N MET A 128 -2.96 -5.21 0.16
CA MET A 128 -2.53 -3.99 -0.52
C MET A 128 -2.82 -4.04 -2.03
N GLU A 129 -2.81 -5.22 -2.65
CA GLU A 129 -3.24 -5.42 -4.03
C GLU A 129 -4.70 -4.98 -4.25
N ARG A 130 -5.59 -5.30 -3.31
CA ARG A 130 -6.99 -4.86 -3.36
C ARG A 130 -7.17 -3.35 -3.15
N LEU A 131 -6.27 -2.73 -2.41
CA LEU A 131 -6.33 -1.30 -2.07
C LEU A 131 -5.58 -0.40 -3.05
N ARG A 132 -4.76 -0.96 -3.95
CA ARG A 132 -3.89 -0.16 -4.82
C ARG A 132 -4.65 0.86 -5.66
N ASP A 133 -5.79 0.46 -6.24
CA ASP A 133 -6.59 1.32 -7.12
C ASP A 133 -7.31 2.47 -6.36
N ALA A 134 -7.42 2.36 -5.03
CA ALA A 134 -7.83 3.45 -4.17
C ALA A 134 -6.63 4.31 -3.70
N ILE A 135 -5.47 3.68 -3.47
CA ILE A 135 -4.28 4.36 -2.93
C ILE A 135 -3.52 5.15 -3.99
N TYR A 136 -3.41 4.65 -5.22
CA TYR A 136 -2.62 5.30 -6.26
C TYR A 136 -3.14 6.67 -6.68
N PRO A 137 -4.46 6.89 -6.86
CA PRO A 137 -4.99 8.24 -7.06
C PRO A 137 -4.64 9.19 -5.92
N LEU A 138 -4.76 8.74 -4.65
CA LEU A 138 -4.42 9.55 -3.48
C LEU A 138 -2.92 9.91 -3.42
N LEU A 139 -2.03 9.02 -3.89
CA LEU A 139 -0.61 9.36 -4.07
C LEU A 139 -0.45 10.53 -5.03
N LEU A 140 -1.06 10.47 -6.20
CA LEU A 140 -0.99 11.53 -7.21
C LEU A 140 -1.58 12.84 -6.68
N GLU A 141 -2.69 12.79 -5.96
CA GLU A 141 -3.33 13.96 -5.34
C GLU A 141 -2.42 14.62 -4.30
N VAL A 142 -1.81 13.84 -3.39
CA VAL A 142 -0.90 14.36 -2.36
C VAL A 142 0.31 15.03 -3.00
N PHE A 143 0.91 14.42 -4.03
CA PHE A 143 2.03 15.02 -4.75
C PHE A 143 1.64 16.29 -5.49
N SER A 144 0.49 16.28 -6.18
CA SER A 144 -0.04 17.44 -6.87
C SER A 144 -0.35 18.60 -5.91
N ALA A 145 -0.94 18.31 -4.75
CA ALA A 145 -1.22 19.32 -3.72
C ALA A 145 0.06 19.96 -3.14
N ASP A 146 1.19 19.24 -3.17
CA ASP A 146 2.51 19.73 -2.77
C ASP A 146 3.27 20.39 -3.95
N GLY A 147 2.61 20.62 -5.08
CA GLY A 147 3.21 21.25 -6.27
C GLY A 147 4.17 20.35 -7.05
N GLN A 148 4.17 19.05 -6.76
CA GLN A 148 5.02 18.10 -7.47
C GLN A 148 4.31 17.57 -8.72
N VAL A 149 5.05 17.42 -9.82
CA VAL A 149 4.55 16.82 -11.06
C VAL A 149 4.91 15.35 -11.08
N ILE A 150 3.91 14.49 -11.21
CA ILE A 150 4.10 13.05 -11.40
C ILE A 150 3.41 12.65 -12.70
N ASP A 151 4.15 12.10 -13.65
CA ASP A 151 3.66 11.70 -14.97
C ASP A 151 2.91 10.36 -14.93
N GLY A 152 3.23 9.51 -13.94
CA GLY A 152 2.57 8.23 -13.79
C GLY A 152 3.18 7.32 -12.74
N ILE A 153 2.52 6.18 -12.56
CA ILE A 153 2.95 5.11 -11.64
C ILE A 153 3.33 3.89 -12.47
N TYR A 154 4.57 3.44 -12.34
CA TYR A 154 5.03 2.18 -12.92
C TYR A 154 5.01 1.07 -11.88
N GLU A 155 4.30 -0.01 -12.13
CA GLU A 155 4.22 -1.15 -11.24
C GLU A 155 5.36 -2.14 -11.53
N ARG A 156 6.15 -2.42 -10.50
CA ARG A 156 7.20 -3.44 -10.53
C ARG A 156 6.81 -4.60 -9.64
N ASN A 157 5.78 -5.32 -10.02
CA ASN A 157 5.16 -6.42 -9.30
C ASN A 157 5.74 -7.79 -9.70
N ASP A 158 7.05 -7.87 -9.94
CA ASP A 158 7.77 -9.07 -10.38
C ASP A 158 8.51 -9.82 -9.26
N SER A 159 8.30 -9.43 -8.00
CA SER A 159 8.92 -10.10 -6.86
C SER A 159 8.38 -11.52 -6.66
N PRO A 160 9.26 -12.53 -6.44
CA PRO A 160 8.83 -13.88 -6.11
C PRO A 160 7.99 -14.01 -4.84
N SER A 161 8.06 -13.02 -3.94
CA SER A 161 7.25 -12.99 -2.72
C SER A 161 5.75 -12.88 -3.00
N ARG A 162 5.35 -12.30 -4.14
CA ARG A 162 3.94 -12.20 -4.57
C ARG A 162 3.29 -13.58 -4.75
N LEU A 163 4.03 -14.55 -5.25
CA LEU A 163 3.54 -15.92 -5.44
C LEU A 163 3.13 -16.58 -4.12
N LYS A 164 3.78 -16.21 -3.01
CA LYS A 164 3.44 -16.70 -1.66
C LYS A 164 2.13 -16.11 -1.14
N GLU A 165 1.69 -15.00 -1.70
CA GLU A 165 0.41 -14.34 -1.42
C GLU A 165 -0.68 -14.73 -2.44
N GLY A 166 -0.37 -15.63 -3.39
CA GLY A 166 -1.27 -16.03 -4.47
C GLY A 166 -1.45 -14.98 -5.56
N LEU A 167 -0.52 -14.03 -5.67
CA LEU A 167 -0.58 -12.93 -6.63
C LEU A 167 0.28 -13.21 -7.86
N PRO A 168 -0.17 -12.83 -9.07
CA PRO A 168 0.62 -12.93 -10.28
C PRO A 168 1.81 -11.97 -10.27
N GLN A 169 2.86 -12.31 -11.01
CA GLN A 169 3.98 -11.41 -11.26
C GLN A 169 3.79 -10.67 -12.57
N TYR A 170 4.02 -9.35 -12.55
CA TYR A 170 3.96 -8.51 -13.76
C TYR A 170 4.74 -7.21 -13.57
N LYS A 171 4.93 -6.49 -14.68
CA LYS A 171 5.44 -5.11 -14.72
C LYS A 171 4.65 -4.33 -15.76
N GLY A 172 4.42 -3.05 -15.51
CA GLY A 172 3.73 -2.19 -16.45
C GLY A 172 3.33 -0.86 -15.84
N TRP A 173 2.85 0.03 -16.68
CA TRP A 173 2.25 1.28 -16.23
C TRP A 173 0.87 1.01 -15.62
N TRP A 174 0.59 1.64 -14.50
CA TRP A 174 -0.76 1.66 -13.96
C TRP A 174 -1.64 2.60 -14.80
N THR A 175 -2.75 2.09 -15.31
CA THR A 175 -3.65 2.81 -16.23
C THR A 175 -4.95 3.26 -15.55
N GLY A 176 -5.03 3.14 -14.22
CA GLY A 176 -6.26 3.34 -13.47
C GLY A 176 -7.12 2.08 -13.42
N SER A 177 -8.17 2.09 -12.64
CA SER A 177 -9.23 1.08 -12.70
C SER A 177 -10.04 1.33 -13.98
N SER A 178 -9.65 0.67 -15.10
CA SER A 178 -10.46 0.70 -16.30
C SER A 178 -11.74 -0.11 -16.06
N SER A 179 -12.87 0.56 -16.00
CA SER A 179 -14.19 -0.03 -16.20
C SER A 179 -14.47 -0.33 -17.68
N ASP A 180 -13.43 -0.42 -18.52
CA ASP A 180 -13.57 -0.76 -19.93
C ASP A 180 -12.44 -1.70 -20.37
N GLU A 181 -12.80 -2.96 -20.57
CA GLU A 181 -12.08 -3.90 -21.42
C GLU A 181 -12.09 -3.35 -22.86
N ASN A 182 -11.04 -2.71 -23.29
CA ASN A 182 -10.50 -2.72 -24.65
C ASN A 182 -9.53 -1.56 -24.89
N SER A 183 -8.24 -1.79 -24.73
CA SER A 183 -7.27 -1.21 -25.66
C SER A 183 -6.01 -2.07 -25.70
N LEU A 184 -5.98 -2.95 -26.66
CA LEU A 184 -4.79 -3.56 -27.20
C LEU A 184 -3.90 -2.44 -27.76
N ILE A 185 -2.87 -2.04 -27.05
CA ILE A 185 -1.76 -1.31 -27.66
C ILE A 185 -0.73 -2.36 -28.04
N ALA A 186 -0.61 -2.55 -29.35
CA ALA A 186 0.33 -3.43 -30.01
C ALA A 186 1.76 -3.09 -29.61
N GLU A 187 2.51 -4.13 -29.24
CA GLU A 187 3.96 -4.10 -29.17
C GLU A 187 4.52 -3.74 -30.55
N SER A 188 5.23 -2.62 -30.63
CA SER A 188 6.18 -2.39 -31.72
C SER A 188 7.57 -2.79 -31.22
N THR A 189 7.98 -3.98 -31.62
CA THR A 189 9.36 -4.44 -31.50
C THR A 189 10.23 -3.66 -32.50
N PRO A 190 11.30 -2.99 -32.10
CA PRO A 190 12.31 -2.55 -33.07
C PRO A 190 13.21 -3.73 -33.43
N THR A 191 13.36 -3.92 -34.72
CA THR A 191 14.38 -4.77 -35.37
C THR A 191 15.79 -4.28 -35.09
#